data_c0e4121d7a90df1d7f2c5350fea49b7e
#
_entry.id   c0e4121d7a90df1d7f2c5350fea49b7e
#
_cell.length_a   1.000
_cell.length_b   1.000
_cell.length_c   1.000
_cell.angle_alpha   90.00
_cell.angle_beta   90.00
_cell.angle_gamma   90.00
#
_symmetry.space_group_name_H-M   'P 1'
#
loop_
_entity.id
_entity.type
_entity.pdbx_description
1 polymer ?
#
loop_
_entity_poly.entity_id
_entity_poly.type
_entity_poly.pdbx_seq_one_letter_code
_entity_poly.pdbx_strand_id
1 'polypeptide(L)'
;MKLSLSFFCLLLSSVLLSQEHQVRFDQIDVVHYEFEMELNDENDNIDATASVSLIFKEASTKFSLDLVGLTDGKGMTVKRVLTAKNQELRFEHSNDLLTIYTEQAAGASGTFIIEYSGIPKTGLIIAKNKHGDRTFFGDNWPDRGKNWLPIVDHPSDKATVQWVITAPDHYKVVGNGELIEEKPLGNGRATTTWKSTVKIPTKVMVIGAARFAVEESGKVRGTPISSWVYPQDEKNGFHDYALAVSITEWFINTVGPYPYAKLANVQSKTQFGGMENASNIFYSENSVRGDRSAEGLIAHEIAHQWFGNSASEADWHHVWLS
;
A
#
# COMPACT_ATOMS: atom_id res chain seq x y z
N MET A 1 -40.67 -2.05 -26.50
CA MET A 1 -39.84 -3.25 -26.56
C MET A 1 -38.47 -2.91 -27.18
N LYS A 2 -37.66 -2.03 -26.52
CA LYS A 2 -36.32 -1.61 -27.00
C LYS A 2 -35.30 -1.42 -25.83
N LEU A 3 -35.57 -1.97 -24.64
CA LEU A 3 -34.68 -1.77 -23.46
C LEU A 3 -33.77 -2.97 -23.14
N SER A 4 -33.81 -4.06 -23.89
CA SER A 4 -33.13 -5.31 -23.52
C SER A 4 -31.74 -5.49 -24.16
N LEU A 5 -31.36 -4.69 -25.17
CA LEU A 5 -30.11 -4.88 -25.92
C LEU A 5 -28.92 -4.14 -25.32
N SER A 6 -29.16 -3.03 -24.61
CA SER A 6 -28.06 -2.23 -24.01
C SER A 6 -27.48 -2.86 -22.75
N PHE A 7 -28.25 -3.68 -22.03
CA PHE A 7 -27.77 -4.35 -20.80
C PHE A 7 -26.88 -5.56 -21.11
N PHE A 8 -27.06 -6.19 -22.25
CA PHE A 8 -26.26 -7.35 -22.67
C PHE A 8 -24.87 -6.96 -23.16
N CYS A 9 -24.72 -5.77 -23.77
CA CYS A 9 -23.39 -5.26 -24.20
C CYS A 9 -22.49 -4.82 -23.03
N LEU A 10 -23.07 -4.33 -21.92
CA LEU A 10 -22.29 -3.95 -20.73
C LEU A 10 -21.75 -5.16 -19.96
N LEU A 11 -22.47 -6.28 -19.98
CA LEU A 11 -22.00 -7.54 -19.36
C LEU A 11 -20.88 -8.22 -20.17
N LEU A 12 -20.87 -8.08 -21.49
CA LEU A 12 -19.78 -8.62 -22.33
C LEU A 12 -18.48 -7.82 -22.20
N SER A 13 -18.55 -6.51 -22.00
CA SER A 13 -17.35 -5.68 -21.84
C SER A 13 -16.64 -5.90 -20.49
N SER A 14 -17.39 -6.25 -19.44
CA SER A 14 -16.79 -6.56 -18.13
C SER A 14 -16.08 -7.93 -18.09
N VAL A 15 -16.54 -8.89 -18.88
CA VAL A 15 -15.92 -10.23 -18.97
C VAL A 15 -14.58 -10.18 -19.73
N LEU A 16 -14.44 -9.29 -20.71
CA LEU A 16 -13.20 -9.16 -21.49
C LEU A 16 -12.05 -8.49 -20.71
N LEU A 17 -12.35 -7.53 -19.81
CA LEU A 17 -11.35 -6.87 -18.98
C LEU A 17 -10.80 -7.79 -17.87
N SER A 18 -11.59 -8.76 -17.41
CA SER A 18 -11.19 -9.73 -16.37
C SER A 18 -10.22 -10.81 -16.89
N GLN A 19 -10.24 -11.16 -18.18
CA GLN A 19 -9.35 -12.17 -18.75
C GLN A 19 -7.91 -11.67 -18.96
N GLU A 20 -7.71 -10.39 -19.22
CA GLU A 20 -6.36 -9.81 -19.43
C GLU A 20 -5.54 -9.78 -18.12
N HIS A 21 -6.16 -9.59 -16.98
CA HIS A 21 -5.49 -9.66 -15.69
C HIS A 21 -5.04 -11.09 -15.35
N GLN A 22 -5.84 -12.11 -15.62
CA GLN A 22 -5.53 -13.51 -15.26
C GLN A 22 -4.29 -14.06 -15.98
N VAL A 23 -4.09 -13.75 -17.25
CA VAL A 23 -2.96 -14.30 -18.04
C VAL A 23 -1.60 -13.86 -17.50
N ARG A 24 -1.48 -12.65 -16.96
CA ARG A 24 -0.20 -12.17 -16.39
C ARG A 24 0.13 -12.82 -15.05
N PHE A 25 -0.87 -13.18 -14.24
CA PHE A 25 -0.67 -13.87 -12.95
C PHE A 25 -0.23 -15.32 -13.12
N ASP A 26 -0.50 -15.92 -14.29
CA ASP A 26 -0.02 -17.27 -14.59
C ASP A 26 1.46 -17.30 -14.92
N GLN A 27 2.07 -16.15 -15.25
CA GLN A 27 3.48 -16.07 -15.65
C GLN A 27 4.45 -15.90 -14.48
N ILE A 28 4.08 -15.07 -13.50
CA ILE A 28 4.94 -14.71 -12.36
C ILE A 28 4.20 -14.83 -11.03
N ASP A 29 4.96 -14.93 -9.93
CA ASP A 29 4.50 -14.83 -8.54
C ASP A 29 5.46 -13.90 -7.81
N VAL A 30 5.00 -12.71 -7.42
CA VAL A 30 5.85 -11.80 -6.67
C VAL A 30 5.89 -12.24 -5.21
N VAL A 31 7.10 -12.44 -4.69
CA VAL A 31 7.31 -12.93 -3.33
C VAL A 31 7.70 -11.81 -2.36
N HIS A 32 8.33 -10.75 -2.88
CA HIS A 32 8.78 -9.63 -2.04
C HIS A 32 8.91 -8.34 -2.85
N TYR A 33 8.48 -7.23 -2.25
CA TYR A 33 8.77 -5.88 -2.69
C TYR A 33 9.63 -5.17 -1.65
N GLU A 34 10.68 -4.46 -2.12
CA GLU A 34 11.37 -3.45 -1.33
C GLU A 34 11.27 -2.12 -2.08
N PHE A 35 10.72 -1.11 -1.42
CA PHE A 35 10.58 0.23 -1.98
C PHE A 35 11.44 1.21 -1.18
N GLU A 36 12.49 1.73 -1.82
CA GLU A 36 13.24 2.87 -1.34
C GLU A 36 12.68 4.13 -1.97
N MET A 37 12.31 5.12 -1.17
CA MET A 37 11.62 6.31 -1.68
C MET A 37 12.05 7.57 -0.94
N GLU A 38 12.20 8.66 -1.69
CA GLU A 38 12.45 9.99 -1.15
C GLU A 38 11.18 10.85 -1.21
N LEU A 39 10.81 11.41 -0.05
CA LEU A 39 9.75 12.41 0.11
C LEU A 39 10.37 13.76 0.42
N ASN A 40 9.71 14.86 0.02
CA ASN A 40 10.20 16.22 0.21
C ASN A 40 9.07 17.22 0.46
N ASP A 41 9.43 18.42 0.94
CA ASP A 41 8.50 19.52 1.19
C ASP A 41 8.26 20.44 -0.03
N GLU A 42 9.06 20.29 -1.07
CA GLU A 42 9.18 21.27 -2.15
C GLU A 42 8.17 21.02 -3.27
N ASN A 43 7.90 19.75 -3.58
CA ASN A 43 7.04 19.37 -4.69
C ASN A 43 6.43 17.97 -4.48
N ASP A 44 5.57 17.53 -5.41
CA ASP A 44 4.88 16.24 -5.34
C ASP A 44 5.62 15.11 -6.07
N ASN A 45 6.83 15.38 -6.57
CA ASN A 45 7.63 14.35 -7.21
C ASN A 45 8.20 13.39 -6.17
N ILE A 46 8.11 12.11 -6.45
CA ILE A 46 8.81 11.05 -5.72
C ILE A 46 9.96 10.53 -6.58
N ASP A 47 11.11 10.30 -5.95
CA ASP A 47 12.22 9.53 -6.51
C ASP A 47 12.29 8.21 -5.77
N ALA A 48 12.29 7.10 -6.52
CA ALA A 48 12.17 5.78 -5.90
C ALA A 48 12.96 4.70 -6.66
N THR A 49 13.34 3.69 -5.89
CA THR A 49 13.86 2.42 -6.38
C THR A 49 12.99 1.30 -5.84
N ALA A 50 12.50 0.44 -6.72
CA ALA A 50 11.77 -0.76 -6.34
C ALA A 50 12.62 -1.99 -6.64
N SER A 51 12.86 -2.84 -5.62
CA SER A 51 13.44 -4.17 -5.78
C SER A 51 12.29 -5.19 -5.73
N VAL A 52 11.99 -5.80 -6.89
CA VAL A 52 10.89 -6.77 -7.05
C VAL A 52 11.47 -8.17 -7.17
N SER A 53 11.24 -9.00 -6.17
CA SER A 53 11.66 -10.41 -6.15
C SER A 53 10.48 -11.30 -6.53
N LEU A 54 10.64 -12.12 -7.55
CA LEU A 54 9.56 -12.95 -8.10
C LEU A 54 10.05 -14.33 -8.57
N ILE A 55 9.09 -15.22 -8.78
CA ILE A 55 9.27 -16.56 -9.34
C ILE A 55 8.55 -16.62 -10.68
N PHE A 56 9.21 -17.14 -11.72
CA PHE A 56 8.60 -17.41 -13.02
C PHE A 56 7.84 -18.74 -12.96
N LYS A 57 6.53 -18.73 -13.11
CA LYS A 57 5.70 -19.96 -13.11
C LYS A 57 5.86 -20.74 -14.42
N GLU A 58 6.17 -20.05 -15.51
CA GLU A 58 6.45 -20.62 -16.84
C GLU A 58 7.74 -20.02 -17.44
N ALA A 59 8.30 -20.67 -18.46
CA ALA A 59 9.43 -20.12 -19.19
C ALA A 59 9.00 -18.86 -19.94
N SER A 60 9.73 -17.78 -19.76
CA SER A 60 9.37 -16.47 -20.30
C SER A 60 10.58 -15.72 -20.84
N THR A 61 10.37 -14.94 -21.89
CA THR A 61 11.36 -13.98 -22.43
C THR A 61 11.09 -12.54 -21.97
N LYS A 62 10.00 -12.32 -21.28
CA LYS A 62 9.60 -11.02 -20.70
C LYS A 62 8.53 -11.22 -19.64
N PHE A 63 8.38 -10.24 -18.77
CA PHE A 63 7.24 -10.12 -17.86
C PHE A 63 6.83 -8.65 -17.71
N SER A 64 5.67 -8.40 -17.14
CA SER A 64 5.17 -7.04 -16.97
C SER A 64 4.69 -6.77 -15.54
N LEU A 65 4.94 -5.55 -15.07
CA LEU A 65 4.38 -4.98 -13.85
C LEU A 65 3.44 -3.83 -14.22
N ASP A 66 2.43 -3.60 -13.40
CA ASP A 66 1.55 -2.45 -13.52
C ASP A 66 2.29 -1.20 -13.02
N LEU A 67 2.32 -0.14 -13.83
CA LEU A 67 2.88 1.16 -13.47
C LEU A 67 2.30 2.22 -14.39
N VAL A 68 1.60 3.19 -13.84
CA VAL A 68 0.98 4.27 -14.62
C VAL A 68 2.08 5.19 -15.19
N GLY A 69 2.12 5.29 -16.51
CA GLY A 69 3.06 6.12 -17.24
C GLY A 69 2.77 7.62 -17.16
N LEU A 70 3.78 8.42 -17.49
CA LEU A 70 3.67 9.87 -17.50
C LEU A 70 2.67 10.35 -18.55
N THR A 71 1.61 11.04 -18.12
CA THR A 71 0.59 11.66 -18.97
C THR A 71 0.14 12.96 -18.32
N ASP A 72 0.14 14.05 -19.06
CA ASP A 72 -0.27 15.38 -18.57
C ASP A 72 0.46 15.82 -17.28
N GLY A 73 1.76 15.51 -17.20
CA GLY A 73 2.62 15.88 -16.08
C GLY A 73 2.47 15.02 -14.82
N LYS A 74 1.63 13.97 -14.85
CA LYS A 74 1.46 13.00 -13.75
C LYS A 74 1.67 11.57 -14.23
N GLY A 75 2.08 10.70 -13.31
CA GLY A 75 2.50 9.33 -13.57
C GLY A 75 3.99 9.15 -13.42
N MET A 76 4.46 7.93 -13.60
CA MET A 76 5.85 7.55 -13.35
C MET A 76 6.65 7.47 -14.65
N THR A 77 7.94 7.80 -14.55
CA THR A 77 8.94 7.61 -15.60
C THR A 77 9.99 6.65 -15.08
N VAL A 78 10.16 5.52 -15.76
CA VAL A 78 11.22 4.55 -15.44
C VAL A 78 12.53 5.05 -16.05
N LYS A 79 13.57 5.14 -15.23
CA LYS A 79 14.91 5.59 -15.63
C LYS A 79 15.75 4.43 -16.15
N ARG A 80 15.77 3.31 -15.42
CA ARG A 80 16.46 2.07 -15.80
C ARG A 80 15.91 0.87 -15.03
N VAL A 81 16.20 -0.31 -15.57
CA VAL A 81 15.88 -1.59 -14.93
C VAL A 81 17.15 -2.44 -14.90
N LEU A 82 17.46 -3.01 -13.73
CA LEU A 82 18.66 -3.79 -13.48
C LEU A 82 18.32 -5.17 -12.91
N THR A 83 19.18 -6.14 -13.11
CA THR A 83 19.20 -7.39 -12.33
C THR A 83 19.84 -7.12 -10.96
N ALA A 84 19.70 -8.05 -10.00
CA ALA A 84 20.42 -8.00 -8.71
C ALA A 84 21.97 -7.98 -8.87
N LYS A 85 22.50 -8.30 -10.06
CA LYS A 85 23.94 -8.21 -10.35
C LYS A 85 24.32 -6.90 -11.05
N ASN A 86 23.44 -5.88 -11.02
CA ASN A 86 23.60 -4.58 -11.69
C ASN A 86 23.74 -4.66 -13.23
N GLN A 87 23.24 -5.71 -13.86
CA GLN A 87 23.18 -5.80 -15.30
C GLN A 87 21.92 -5.08 -15.80
N GLU A 88 22.07 -4.12 -16.71
CA GLU A 88 20.96 -3.37 -17.27
C GLU A 88 20.12 -4.25 -18.21
N LEU A 89 18.80 -4.12 -18.11
CA LEU A 89 17.82 -4.85 -18.89
C LEU A 89 17.06 -3.90 -19.82
N ARG A 90 16.74 -4.40 -21.00
CA ARG A 90 15.79 -3.73 -21.88
C ARG A 90 14.41 -3.74 -21.24
N PHE A 91 13.72 -2.61 -21.32
CA PHE A 91 12.33 -2.48 -20.89
C PHE A 91 11.53 -1.59 -21.86
N GLU A 92 10.21 -1.69 -21.77
CA GLU A 92 9.24 -0.79 -22.40
C GLU A 92 8.22 -0.37 -21.36
N HIS A 93 7.91 0.94 -21.29
CA HIS A 93 6.90 1.49 -20.40
C HIS A 93 5.82 2.17 -21.24
N SER A 94 4.70 1.48 -21.44
CA SER A 94 3.59 1.95 -22.27
C SER A 94 2.27 1.34 -21.81
N ASN A 95 1.16 2.04 -22.04
CA ASN A 95 -0.19 1.57 -21.67
C ASN A 95 -0.30 1.17 -20.19
N ASP A 96 0.36 1.95 -19.31
CA ASP A 96 0.40 1.72 -17.86
C ASP A 96 1.00 0.35 -17.45
N LEU A 97 1.83 -0.22 -18.33
CA LEU A 97 2.59 -1.45 -18.12
C LEU A 97 4.08 -1.21 -18.30
N LEU A 98 4.86 -1.67 -17.32
CA LEU A 98 6.30 -1.79 -17.42
C LEU A 98 6.66 -3.22 -17.84
N THR A 99 7.00 -3.42 -19.11
CA THR A 99 7.44 -4.71 -19.65
C THR A 99 8.96 -4.80 -19.61
N ILE A 100 9.48 -5.83 -18.94
CA ILE A 100 10.91 -6.09 -18.76
C ILE A 100 11.29 -7.34 -19.55
N TYR A 101 12.34 -7.23 -20.38
CA TYR A 101 12.82 -8.32 -21.24
C TYR A 101 13.96 -9.07 -20.55
N THR A 102 13.73 -10.37 -20.30
CA THR A 102 14.70 -11.27 -19.66
C THR A 102 14.31 -12.71 -19.97
N GLU A 103 15.29 -13.54 -20.31
CA GLU A 103 15.06 -14.96 -20.55
C GLU A 103 15.16 -15.73 -19.23
N GLN A 104 14.07 -16.38 -18.84
CA GLN A 104 13.95 -17.13 -17.59
C GLN A 104 13.27 -18.49 -17.84
N ALA A 105 13.77 -19.53 -17.16
CA ALA A 105 13.13 -20.83 -17.15
C ALA A 105 11.94 -20.87 -16.18
N ALA A 106 11.02 -21.79 -16.36
CA ALA A 106 9.98 -22.09 -15.38
C ALA A 106 10.61 -22.49 -14.04
N GLY A 107 10.10 -21.95 -12.93
CA GLY A 107 10.61 -22.13 -11.59
C GLY A 107 11.85 -21.27 -11.25
N ALA A 108 12.38 -20.49 -12.17
CA ALA A 108 13.48 -19.57 -11.88
C ALA A 108 12.99 -18.42 -10.99
N SER A 109 13.84 -17.98 -10.06
CA SER A 109 13.61 -16.78 -9.24
C SER A 109 14.57 -15.68 -9.63
N GLY A 110 14.15 -14.42 -9.53
CA GLY A 110 14.97 -13.27 -9.81
C GLY A 110 14.53 -12.04 -9.01
N THR A 111 15.46 -11.11 -8.81
CA THR A 111 15.18 -9.78 -8.26
C THR A 111 15.52 -8.75 -9.33
N PHE A 112 14.58 -7.86 -9.60
CA PHE A 112 14.66 -6.80 -10.59
C PHE A 112 14.60 -5.45 -9.88
N ILE A 113 15.57 -4.58 -10.16
CA ILE A 113 15.71 -3.27 -9.55
C ILE A 113 15.22 -2.24 -10.58
N ILE A 114 14.23 -1.45 -10.21
CA ILE A 114 13.55 -0.49 -11.08
C ILE A 114 13.75 0.89 -10.48
N GLU A 115 14.50 1.75 -11.15
CA GLU A 115 14.65 3.15 -10.76
C GLU A 115 13.65 4.01 -11.51
N TYR A 116 12.86 4.77 -10.80
CA TYR A 116 11.78 5.56 -11.37
C TYR A 116 11.51 6.83 -10.58
N SER A 117 10.81 7.77 -11.20
CA SER A 117 10.37 9.00 -10.53
C SER A 117 9.12 9.55 -11.19
N GLY A 118 8.41 10.41 -10.49
CA GLY A 118 7.25 11.10 -11.04
C GLY A 118 6.31 11.65 -9.99
N ILE A 119 5.22 12.24 -10.45
CA ILE A 119 4.14 12.74 -9.60
C ILE A 119 2.98 11.75 -9.67
N PRO A 120 2.58 11.09 -8.57
CA PRO A 120 1.45 10.16 -8.59
C PRO A 120 0.16 10.81 -9.11
N LYS A 121 -0.58 10.10 -10.00
CA LYS A 121 -1.92 10.56 -10.40
C LYS A 121 -2.90 10.40 -9.24
N THR A 122 -2.80 9.29 -8.53
CA THR A 122 -3.57 8.88 -7.34
C THR A 122 -2.78 7.78 -6.61
N GLY A 123 -3.38 7.07 -5.65
CA GLY A 123 -2.72 5.98 -4.92
C GLY A 123 -1.76 6.44 -3.83
N LEU A 124 -1.00 7.51 -4.02
CA LEU A 124 -0.31 8.25 -2.98
C LEU A 124 -0.90 9.66 -2.91
N ILE A 125 -1.62 9.95 -1.85
CA ILE A 125 -2.23 11.27 -1.60
C ILE A 125 -1.19 12.17 -0.99
N ILE A 126 -0.74 13.17 -1.75
CA ILE A 126 0.16 14.23 -1.29
C ILE A 126 -0.67 15.50 -1.14
N ALA A 127 -0.96 15.90 0.10
CA ALA A 127 -1.88 16.99 0.36
C ALA A 127 -1.61 17.64 1.72
N LYS A 128 -2.15 18.83 1.91
CA LYS A 128 -2.20 19.45 3.25
C LYS A 128 -3.32 18.83 4.07
N ASN A 129 -3.04 18.56 5.36
CA ASN A 129 -4.05 18.15 6.33
C ASN A 129 -4.97 19.35 6.72
N LYS A 130 -5.96 19.08 7.56
CA LYS A 130 -6.90 20.13 8.05
C LYS A 130 -6.24 21.27 8.83
N HIS A 131 -4.99 21.08 9.28
CA HIS A 131 -4.20 22.07 10.01
C HIS A 131 -3.19 22.80 9.11
N GLY A 132 -3.12 22.43 7.82
CA GLY A 132 -2.24 23.07 6.82
C GLY A 132 -0.88 22.42 6.66
N ASP A 133 -0.54 21.38 7.43
CA ASP A 133 0.70 20.63 7.30
C ASP A 133 0.65 19.68 6.12
N ARG A 134 1.78 19.55 5.39
CA ARG A 134 1.94 18.61 4.27
C ARG A 134 1.96 17.18 4.78
N THR A 135 1.33 16.27 4.02
CA THR A 135 1.23 14.85 4.36
C THR A 135 1.32 13.98 3.12
N PHE A 136 1.68 12.70 3.34
CA PHE A 136 1.77 11.66 2.32
C PHE A 136 1.06 10.41 2.84
N PHE A 137 0.04 9.92 2.11
CA PHE A 137 -0.72 8.74 2.52
C PHE A 137 -0.99 7.83 1.33
N GLY A 138 -0.52 6.58 1.39
CA GLY A 138 -0.91 5.55 0.45
C GLY A 138 -2.41 5.27 0.55
N ASP A 139 -3.08 5.18 -0.59
CA ASP A 139 -4.50 4.87 -0.74
C ASP A 139 -4.67 4.01 -2.00
N ASN A 140 -4.25 2.75 -1.90
CA ASN A 140 -4.11 1.85 -3.05
C ASN A 140 -5.42 1.17 -3.46
N TRP A 141 -6.39 1.09 -2.57
CA TRP A 141 -7.65 0.39 -2.85
C TRP A 141 -8.51 1.11 -3.91
N PRO A 142 -9.12 0.42 -4.90
CA PRO A 142 -8.99 -1.01 -5.17
C PRO A 142 -7.69 -1.38 -5.93
N ASP A 143 -7.31 -0.64 -6.96
CA ASP A 143 -6.21 -0.91 -7.90
C ASP A 143 -5.41 0.35 -8.23
N ARG A 144 -5.15 1.21 -7.23
CA ARG A 144 -4.45 2.48 -7.39
C ARG A 144 -2.97 2.44 -7.04
N GLY A 145 -2.48 1.29 -6.52
CA GLY A 145 -1.06 1.12 -6.19
C GLY A 145 -0.15 1.33 -7.39
N LYS A 146 -0.56 0.88 -8.56
CA LYS A 146 0.14 1.10 -9.84
C LYS A 146 0.40 2.56 -10.21
N ASN A 147 -0.25 3.53 -9.57
CA ASN A 147 -0.02 4.94 -9.87
C ASN A 147 1.29 5.47 -9.28
N TRP A 148 1.95 4.72 -8.39
CA TRP A 148 3.19 5.14 -7.75
C TRP A 148 4.18 4.01 -7.45
N LEU A 149 3.77 2.74 -7.64
CA LEU A 149 4.57 1.54 -7.40
C LEU A 149 4.55 0.62 -8.63
N PRO A 150 5.70 0.10 -9.08
CA PRO A 150 5.74 -0.98 -10.09
C PRO A 150 5.41 -2.31 -9.42
N ILE A 151 4.17 -2.75 -9.53
CA ILE A 151 3.59 -3.91 -8.82
C ILE A 151 2.74 -4.78 -9.73
N VAL A 152 2.35 -5.95 -9.25
CA VAL A 152 1.17 -6.67 -9.73
C VAL A 152 -0.02 -6.15 -8.95
N ASP A 153 -0.82 -5.26 -9.55
CA ASP A 153 -1.93 -4.58 -8.86
C ASP A 153 -3.21 -5.41 -8.88
N HIS A 154 -3.14 -6.59 -8.27
CA HIS A 154 -4.26 -7.54 -8.18
C HIS A 154 -4.29 -8.24 -6.81
N PRO A 155 -5.48 -8.49 -6.22
CA PRO A 155 -5.61 -9.02 -4.87
C PRO A 155 -5.09 -10.46 -4.70
N SER A 156 -5.01 -11.25 -5.77
CA SER A 156 -4.52 -12.64 -5.72
C SER A 156 -3.01 -12.73 -5.54
N ASP A 157 -2.24 -11.70 -5.94
CA ASP A 157 -0.79 -11.69 -5.80
C ASP A 157 -0.40 -11.03 -4.47
N LYS A 158 -0.09 -11.88 -3.49
CA LYS A 158 0.35 -11.45 -2.16
C LYS A 158 1.85 -11.58 -2.02
N ALA A 159 2.48 -10.52 -1.55
CA ALA A 159 3.91 -10.49 -1.29
C ALA A 159 4.22 -9.91 0.09
N THR A 160 5.42 -10.16 0.59
CA THR A 160 5.98 -9.38 1.69
C THR A 160 6.44 -8.02 1.19
N VAL A 161 6.52 -7.02 2.08
CA VAL A 161 6.96 -5.67 1.69
C VAL A 161 7.93 -5.09 2.70
N GLN A 162 8.94 -4.38 2.20
CA GLN A 162 9.84 -3.53 2.96
C GLN A 162 9.76 -2.10 2.40
N TRP A 163 9.64 -1.13 3.29
CA TRP A 163 9.64 0.29 2.98
C TRP A 163 10.89 0.92 3.58
N VAL A 164 11.65 1.64 2.76
CA VAL A 164 12.81 2.45 3.17
C VAL A 164 12.54 3.88 2.75
N ILE A 165 12.00 4.68 3.66
CA ILE A 165 11.51 6.02 3.35
C ILE A 165 12.45 7.06 3.93
N THR A 166 13.04 7.85 3.04
CA THR A 166 13.84 9.03 3.40
C THR A 166 13.01 10.30 3.26
N ALA A 167 12.83 11.02 4.36
CA ALA A 167 12.00 12.23 4.42
C ALA A 167 12.66 13.31 5.30
N PRO A 168 12.22 14.58 5.24
CA PRO A 168 12.54 15.57 6.26
C PRO A 168 12.23 15.04 7.67
N ASP A 169 13.11 15.28 8.64
CA ASP A 169 13.09 14.67 9.97
C ASP A 169 11.94 15.12 10.87
N HIS A 170 11.19 16.14 10.44
CA HIS A 170 9.94 16.53 11.11
C HIS A 170 8.75 15.61 10.78
N TYR A 171 8.86 14.74 9.76
CA TYR A 171 7.90 13.68 9.51
C TYR A 171 8.19 12.45 10.34
N LYS A 172 7.14 11.85 10.89
CA LYS A 172 7.17 10.45 11.32
C LYS A 172 6.53 9.60 10.23
N VAL A 173 7.20 8.50 9.89
CA VAL A 173 6.74 7.59 8.84
C VAL A 173 6.18 6.33 9.47
N VAL A 174 5.01 5.89 9.05
CA VAL A 174 4.42 4.60 9.38
C VAL A 174 4.26 3.74 8.13
N GLY A 175 4.57 2.47 8.21
CA GLY A 175 4.46 1.50 7.10
C GLY A 175 3.93 0.15 7.57
N ASN A 176 3.65 -0.77 6.63
CA ASN A 176 3.20 -2.12 6.95
C ASN A 176 4.27 -2.89 7.73
N GLY A 177 3.83 -3.71 8.70
CA GLY A 177 4.70 -4.59 9.46
C GLY A 177 5.38 -3.91 10.66
N GLU A 178 6.63 -4.29 10.94
CA GLU A 178 7.42 -3.84 12.09
C GLU A 178 8.37 -2.70 11.71
N LEU A 179 8.61 -1.77 12.65
CA LEU A 179 9.68 -0.79 12.54
C LEU A 179 11.04 -1.51 12.73
N ILE A 180 11.85 -1.47 11.69
CA ILE A 180 13.20 -2.08 11.72
C ILE A 180 14.25 -1.07 12.17
N GLU A 181 14.19 0.14 11.61
CA GLU A 181 15.15 1.20 11.90
C GLU A 181 14.56 2.58 11.66
N GLU A 182 14.97 3.54 12.47
CA GLU A 182 14.80 4.98 12.24
C GLU A 182 16.17 5.63 12.39
N LYS A 183 16.74 6.12 11.28
CA LYS A 183 18.11 6.60 11.19
C LYS A 183 18.16 8.06 10.77
N PRO A 184 18.57 8.99 11.66
CA PRO A 184 18.86 10.37 11.30
C PRO A 184 20.04 10.43 10.32
N LEU A 185 19.95 11.27 9.29
CA LEU A 185 21.02 11.48 8.31
C LEU A 185 21.87 12.73 8.59
N GLY A 186 21.54 13.52 9.62
CA GLY A 186 22.30 14.69 10.07
C GLY A 186 22.16 15.96 9.22
N ASN A 187 21.28 15.95 8.24
CA ASN A 187 21.04 17.10 7.32
C ASN A 187 19.56 17.54 7.32
N GLY A 188 18.85 17.36 8.45
CA GLY A 188 17.43 17.65 8.56
C GLY A 188 16.56 16.57 7.90
N ARG A 189 17.10 15.39 7.63
CA ARG A 189 16.39 14.23 7.06
C ARG A 189 16.61 12.98 7.91
N ALA A 190 15.71 12.04 7.80
CA ALA A 190 15.82 10.72 8.40
C ALA A 190 15.35 9.64 7.42
N THR A 191 15.89 8.44 7.57
CA THR A 191 15.41 7.24 6.87
C THR A 191 14.70 6.35 7.89
N THR A 192 13.48 5.94 7.54
CA THR A 192 12.66 5.02 8.36
C THR A 192 12.42 3.74 7.57
N THR A 193 12.73 2.60 8.17
CA THR A 193 12.56 1.27 7.56
C THR A 193 11.46 0.50 8.26
N TRP A 194 10.42 0.11 7.50
CA TRP A 194 9.34 -0.78 7.93
C TRP A 194 9.37 -2.08 7.14
N LYS A 195 9.00 -3.21 7.76
CA LYS A 195 9.00 -4.52 7.08
C LYS A 195 7.82 -5.38 7.51
N SER A 196 7.02 -5.81 6.54
CA SER A 196 6.05 -6.88 6.72
C SER A 196 6.63 -8.21 6.26
N THR A 197 6.69 -9.18 7.17
CA THR A 197 7.08 -10.56 6.87
C THR A 197 5.88 -11.44 6.53
N VAL A 198 4.66 -10.91 6.70
CA VAL A 198 3.42 -11.55 6.29
C VAL A 198 3.09 -11.08 4.88
N LYS A 199 2.74 -12.02 4.00
CA LYS A 199 2.30 -11.70 2.63
C LYS A 199 0.93 -10.99 2.68
N ILE A 200 0.84 -9.84 2.03
CA ILE A 200 -0.37 -9.02 1.93
C ILE A 200 -0.62 -8.63 0.47
N PRO A 201 -1.87 -8.41 0.05
CA PRO A 201 -2.18 -7.91 -1.29
C PRO A 201 -1.74 -6.46 -1.45
N THR A 202 -1.36 -6.06 -2.67
CA THR A 202 -0.86 -4.72 -2.99
C THR A 202 -1.84 -3.60 -2.67
N LYS A 203 -3.14 -3.88 -2.71
CA LYS A 203 -4.21 -2.92 -2.36
C LYS A 203 -4.13 -2.37 -0.94
N VAL A 204 -3.44 -3.06 -0.01
CA VAL A 204 -3.26 -2.67 1.40
C VAL A 204 -1.79 -2.47 1.79
N MET A 205 -0.88 -2.39 0.80
CA MET A 205 0.53 -2.02 0.97
C MET A 205 0.66 -0.50 0.94
N VAL A 206 0.94 0.13 2.08
CA VAL A 206 0.98 1.61 2.18
C VAL A 206 2.05 2.13 3.11
N ILE A 207 2.38 3.40 2.92
CA ILE A 207 3.06 4.24 3.90
C ILE A 207 2.15 5.42 4.27
N GLY A 208 2.39 5.97 5.45
CA GLY A 208 1.90 7.29 5.86
C GLY A 208 3.03 8.13 6.41
N ALA A 209 3.15 9.38 5.98
CA ALA A 209 4.12 10.32 6.51
C ALA A 209 3.46 11.67 6.81
N ALA A 210 3.57 12.12 8.04
CA ALA A 210 3.05 13.39 8.53
C ALA A 210 3.78 13.81 9.81
N ARG A 211 3.52 15.05 10.26
CA ARG A 211 3.82 15.41 11.64
C ARG A 211 2.84 14.66 12.53
N PHE A 212 3.31 13.64 13.22
CA PHE A 212 2.48 12.84 14.12
C PHE A 212 2.89 12.99 15.58
N ALA A 213 1.89 13.10 16.46
CA ALA A 213 1.96 12.63 17.82
C ALA A 213 1.65 11.13 17.82
N VAL A 214 2.42 10.34 18.55
CA VAL A 214 2.30 8.88 18.56
C VAL A 214 2.24 8.39 20.00
N GLU A 215 1.26 7.53 20.29
CA GLU A 215 1.10 6.85 21.57
C GLU A 215 0.97 5.33 21.36
N GLU A 216 1.66 4.55 22.18
CA GLU A 216 1.35 3.12 22.34
C GLU A 216 0.10 3.01 23.22
N SER A 217 -1.06 2.75 22.60
CA SER A 217 -2.35 2.68 23.28
C SER A 217 -2.48 1.43 24.15
N GLY A 218 -1.70 0.38 23.86
CA GLY A 218 -1.67 -0.87 24.62
C GLY A 218 -1.14 -2.04 23.82
N LYS A 219 -1.25 -3.26 24.42
CA LYS A 219 -0.89 -4.53 23.77
C LYS A 219 -1.98 -5.55 23.98
N VAL A 220 -2.31 -6.30 22.92
CA VAL A 220 -3.26 -7.41 22.99
C VAL A 220 -2.54 -8.68 22.57
N ARG A 221 -2.40 -9.63 23.47
CA ARG A 221 -1.67 -10.91 23.29
C ARG A 221 -0.27 -10.74 22.66
N GLY A 222 0.42 -9.66 23.05
CA GLY A 222 1.76 -9.33 22.55
C GLY A 222 1.79 -8.41 21.34
N THR A 223 0.68 -8.24 20.62
CA THR A 223 0.58 -7.30 19.48
C THR A 223 0.48 -5.87 19.99
N PRO A 224 1.43 -4.98 19.68
CA PRO A 224 1.36 -3.58 20.05
C PRO A 224 0.28 -2.87 19.23
N ILE A 225 -0.48 -2.01 19.90
CA ILE A 225 -1.52 -1.16 19.29
C ILE A 225 -1.16 0.29 19.55
N SER A 226 -1.08 1.10 18.49
CA SER A 226 -0.67 2.50 18.58
C SER A 226 -1.65 3.42 17.89
N SER A 227 -1.67 4.67 18.36
CA SER A 227 -2.43 5.79 17.81
C SER A 227 -1.47 6.82 17.24
N TRP A 228 -1.69 7.21 15.97
CA TRP A 228 -0.90 8.17 15.22
C TRP A 228 -1.81 9.29 14.76
N VAL A 229 -1.71 10.45 15.38
CA VAL A 229 -2.62 11.57 15.14
C VAL A 229 -1.85 12.85 14.89
N TYR A 230 -2.48 13.83 14.28
CA TYR A 230 -1.85 15.14 14.16
C TYR A 230 -1.66 15.77 15.53
N PRO A 231 -0.56 16.49 15.80
CA PRO A 231 -0.26 17.03 17.13
C PRO A 231 -1.38 17.91 17.69
N GLN A 232 -2.10 18.63 16.84
CA GLN A 232 -3.22 19.49 17.22
C GLN A 232 -4.45 18.70 17.72
N ASP A 233 -4.54 17.43 17.32
CA ASP A 233 -5.63 16.52 17.67
C ASP A 233 -5.24 15.49 18.74
N GLU A 234 -4.04 15.58 19.32
CA GLU A 234 -3.42 14.57 20.18
C GLU A 234 -4.35 14.05 21.26
N LYS A 235 -4.90 14.94 22.08
CA LYS A 235 -5.76 14.58 23.21
C LYS A 235 -7.00 13.78 22.76
N ASN A 236 -7.68 14.28 21.74
CA ASN A 236 -8.92 13.67 21.25
C ASN A 236 -8.64 12.38 20.47
N GLY A 237 -7.58 12.38 19.66
CA GLY A 237 -7.23 11.23 18.85
C GLY A 237 -6.75 10.05 19.67
N PHE A 238 -5.92 10.26 20.69
CA PHE A 238 -5.51 9.19 21.60
C PHE A 238 -6.70 8.64 22.38
N HIS A 239 -7.62 9.53 22.84
CA HIS A 239 -8.84 9.11 23.50
C HIS A 239 -9.73 8.23 22.61
N ASP A 240 -9.94 8.64 21.36
CA ASP A 240 -10.83 7.93 20.44
C ASP A 240 -10.19 6.61 19.96
N TYR A 241 -8.93 6.63 19.54
CA TYR A 241 -8.26 5.44 18.97
C TYR A 241 -7.84 4.41 20.02
N ALA A 242 -7.82 4.75 21.31
CA ALA A 242 -7.64 3.78 22.40
C ALA A 242 -8.70 2.66 22.40
N LEU A 243 -9.87 2.88 21.80
CA LEU A 243 -10.90 1.86 21.59
C LEU A 243 -10.36 0.62 20.80
N ALA A 244 -9.37 0.83 19.94
CA ALA A 244 -8.78 -0.25 19.15
C ALA A 244 -8.24 -1.41 20.00
N VAL A 245 -7.82 -1.14 21.26
CA VAL A 245 -7.30 -2.20 22.17
C VAL A 245 -8.40 -3.20 22.51
N SER A 246 -9.53 -2.72 23.05
CA SER A 246 -10.65 -3.60 23.44
C SER A 246 -11.33 -4.25 22.24
N ILE A 247 -11.42 -3.54 21.11
CA ILE A 247 -12.00 -4.06 19.88
C ILE A 247 -11.12 -5.19 19.32
N THR A 248 -9.79 -5.00 19.25
CA THR A 248 -8.86 -6.03 18.78
C THR A 248 -8.89 -7.25 19.70
N GLU A 249 -8.96 -7.06 21.03
CA GLU A 249 -9.08 -8.16 21.97
C GLU A 249 -10.35 -8.96 21.74
N TRP A 250 -11.48 -8.30 21.48
CA TRP A 250 -12.74 -8.96 21.17
C TRP A 250 -12.64 -9.80 19.89
N PHE A 251 -12.05 -9.25 18.81
CA PHE A 251 -11.86 -9.99 17.56
C PHE A 251 -10.92 -11.19 17.74
N ILE A 252 -9.82 -11.04 18.47
CA ILE A 252 -8.91 -12.16 18.75
C ILE A 252 -9.63 -13.29 19.51
N ASN A 253 -10.50 -12.95 20.45
CA ASN A 253 -11.24 -13.94 21.23
C ASN A 253 -12.37 -14.59 20.43
N THR A 254 -12.92 -13.94 19.41
CA THR A 254 -14.10 -14.38 18.65
C THR A 254 -13.72 -15.02 17.32
N VAL A 255 -12.73 -14.45 16.62
CA VAL A 255 -12.35 -14.88 15.26
C VAL A 255 -11.05 -15.70 15.27
N GLY A 256 -10.03 -15.24 16.00
CA GLY A 256 -8.73 -15.91 16.08
C GLY A 256 -7.55 -14.95 16.17
N PRO A 257 -6.31 -15.47 16.17
CA PRO A 257 -5.11 -14.66 16.34
C PRO A 257 -5.03 -13.48 15.36
N TYR A 258 -4.54 -12.33 15.82
CA TYR A 258 -4.28 -11.19 14.96
C TYR A 258 -3.18 -11.54 13.95
N PRO A 259 -3.39 -11.27 12.65
CA PRO A 259 -2.52 -11.82 11.61
C PRO A 259 -1.20 -11.05 11.41
N TYR A 260 -1.03 -9.87 12.01
CA TYR A 260 0.12 -8.99 11.76
C TYR A 260 0.90 -8.68 13.04
N ALA A 261 2.11 -8.11 12.86
CA ALA A 261 3.03 -7.83 13.96
C ALA A 261 2.60 -6.64 14.84
N LYS A 262 1.83 -5.69 14.31
CA LYS A 262 1.30 -4.52 15.01
C LYS A 262 -0.04 -4.08 14.45
N LEU A 263 -0.72 -3.19 15.18
CA LEU A 263 -1.84 -2.40 14.66
C LEU A 263 -1.60 -0.91 14.94
N ALA A 264 -1.47 -0.11 13.89
CA ALA A 264 -1.44 1.34 13.99
C ALA A 264 -2.79 1.91 13.52
N ASN A 265 -3.38 2.78 14.34
CA ASN A 265 -4.57 3.57 14.02
C ASN A 265 -4.12 4.97 13.66
N VAL A 266 -4.30 5.39 12.41
CA VAL A 266 -3.63 6.56 11.84
C VAL A 266 -4.65 7.56 11.33
N GLN A 267 -4.64 8.77 11.86
CA GLN A 267 -5.38 9.90 11.30
C GLN A 267 -4.75 10.32 9.96
N SER A 268 -5.53 10.43 8.90
CA SER A 268 -5.02 10.54 7.53
C SER A 268 -5.91 11.34 6.60
N LYS A 269 -5.42 11.52 5.38
CA LYS A 269 -6.14 12.14 4.25
C LYS A 269 -6.83 11.11 3.34
N THR A 270 -7.14 9.89 3.83
CA THR A 270 -7.89 8.93 3.02
C THR A 270 -9.19 9.51 2.50
N GLN A 271 -9.62 9.08 1.32
CA GLN A 271 -10.85 9.53 0.67
C GLN A 271 -12.11 8.94 1.32
N PHE A 272 -11.95 7.84 2.05
CA PHE A 272 -13.02 7.12 2.74
C PHE A 272 -13.07 7.50 4.23
N GLY A 273 -14.09 7.04 4.94
CA GLY A 273 -14.15 7.19 6.39
C GLY A 273 -13.01 6.47 7.11
N GLY A 274 -12.71 5.27 6.65
CA GLY A 274 -11.56 4.45 7.00
C GLY A 274 -10.99 3.75 5.78
N MET A 275 -9.78 3.22 5.91
CA MET A 275 -9.11 2.37 4.95
C MET A 275 -8.28 1.34 5.71
N GLU A 276 -8.62 0.10 5.50
CA GLU A 276 -8.18 -1.08 6.25
C GLU A 276 -6.73 -1.50 6.01
N ASN A 277 -5.84 -0.65 5.54
CA ASN A 277 -4.47 -1.04 5.18
C ASN A 277 -3.84 -2.00 6.19
N ALA A 278 -3.19 -3.05 5.71
CA ALA A 278 -2.69 -4.13 6.56
C ALA A 278 -1.73 -3.63 7.64
N SER A 279 -2.06 -3.87 8.90
CA SER A 279 -1.35 -3.41 10.11
C SER A 279 -1.33 -1.88 10.33
N ASN A 280 -1.89 -1.06 9.40
CA ASN A 280 -1.92 0.40 9.43
C ASN A 280 -3.28 0.90 8.97
N ILE A 281 -4.27 0.96 9.81
CA ILE A 281 -5.58 1.49 9.44
C ILE A 281 -5.50 3.02 9.33
N PHE A 282 -5.90 3.53 8.16
CA PHE A 282 -5.97 4.98 7.92
C PHE A 282 -7.40 5.47 8.06
N TYR A 283 -7.64 6.34 9.02
CA TYR A 283 -8.94 6.97 9.24
C TYR A 283 -8.94 8.39 8.71
N SER A 284 -10.07 8.83 8.18
CA SER A 284 -10.27 10.22 7.78
C SER A 284 -10.02 11.18 8.94
N GLU A 285 -9.57 12.39 8.65
CA GLU A 285 -9.32 13.44 9.64
C GLU A 285 -10.52 13.72 10.54
N ASN A 286 -11.73 13.48 10.05
CA ASN A 286 -12.99 13.71 10.76
C ASN A 286 -13.37 12.57 11.73
N SER A 287 -12.60 11.49 11.77
CA SER A 287 -12.81 10.39 12.72
C SER A 287 -12.43 10.79 14.15
N VAL A 288 -11.51 11.75 14.31
CA VAL A 288 -11.09 12.27 15.61
C VAL A 288 -12.06 13.34 16.09
N ARG A 289 -12.84 13.02 17.13
CA ARG A 289 -13.91 13.86 17.70
C ARG A 289 -13.76 14.08 19.19
N GLY A 290 -13.08 13.17 19.90
CA GLY A 290 -12.89 13.22 21.35
C GLY A 290 -14.06 12.65 22.15
N ASP A 291 -15.00 11.97 21.51
CA ASP A 291 -16.23 11.45 22.12
C ASP A 291 -16.47 9.95 21.87
N ARG A 292 -15.50 9.27 21.23
CA ARG A 292 -15.55 7.85 20.85
C ARG A 292 -16.68 7.47 19.89
N SER A 293 -17.32 8.43 19.26
CA SER A 293 -18.42 8.19 18.32
C SER A 293 -17.99 7.47 17.04
N ALA A 294 -16.68 7.34 16.78
CA ALA A 294 -16.11 6.57 15.69
C ALA A 294 -15.92 5.06 16.00
N GLU A 295 -16.42 4.55 17.15
CA GLU A 295 -16.26 3.14 17.56
C GLU A 295 -16.66 2.15 16.48
N GLY A 296 -17.83 2.34 15.85
CA GLY A 296 -18.31 1.47 14.77
C GLY A 296 -17.40 1.47 13.55
N LEU A 297 -16.83 2.62 13.18
CA LEU A 297 -15.85 2.73 12.11
C LEU A 297 -14.55 1.99 12.50
N ILE A 298 -14.02 2.22 13.69
CA ILE A 298 -12.80 1.57 14.18
C ILE A 298 -12.99 0.05 14.20
N ALA A 299 -14.13 -0.46 14.66
CA ALA A 299 -14.44 -1.88 14.67
C ALA A 299 -14.53 -2.46 13.25
N HIS A 300 -15.11 -1.74 12.30
CA HIS A 300 -15.20 -2.13 10.90
C HIS A 300 -13.80 -2.30 10.27
N GLU A 301 -12.94 -1.32 10.41
CA GLU A 301 -11.59 -1.36 9.82
C GLU A 301 -10.69 -2.41 10.50
N ILE A 302 -10.87 -2.64 11.81
CA ILE A 302 -10.15 -3.71 12.52
C ILE A 302 -10.62 -5.08 12.05
N ALA A 303 -11.91 -5.30 11.78
CA ALA A 303 -12.44 -6.56 11.25
C ALA A 303 -11.78 -6.94 9.92
N HIS A 304 -11.51 -5.95 9.07
CA HIS A 304 -10.83 -6.14 7.79
C HIS A 304 -9.42 -6.74 7.92
N GLN A 305 -8.76 -6.65 9.07
CA GLN A 305 -7.44 -7.25 9.24
C GLN A 305 -7.51 -8.78 9.06
N TRP A 306 -8.64 -9.42 9.39
CA TRP A 306 -8.93 -10.82 9.10
C TRP A 306 -9.65 -10.99 7.76
N PHE A 307 -10.72 -10.21 7.54
CA PHE A 307 -11.60 -10.32 6.38
C PHE A 307 -11.31 -9.21 5.36
N GLY A 308 -10.75 -9.56 4.22
CA GLY A 308 -10.30 -8.64 3.18
C GLY A 308 -8.78 -8.53 3.07
N ASN A 309 -8.05 -8.65 4.19
CA ASN A 309 -6.59 -8.55 4.21
C ASN A 309 -5.90 -9.91 4.37
N SER A 310 -6.08 -10.58 5.51
CA SER A 310 -5.50 -11.91 5.75
C SER A 310 -6.20 -12.96 4.89
N ALA A 311 -7.52 -13.02 4.92
CA ALA A 311 -8.34 -13.73 3.95
C ALA A 311 -8.81 -12.73 2.90
N SER A 312 -8.08 -12.59 1.78
CA SER A 312 -8.43 -11.69 0.68
C SER A 312 -9.14 -12.41 -0.45
N GLU A 313 -9.86 -11.67 -1.24
CA GLU A 313 -10.48 -12.13 -2.48
C GLU A 313 -9.41 -12.66 -3.47
N ALA A 314 -9.76 -13.69 -4.21
CA ALA A 314 -8.91 -14.26 -5.26
C ALA A 314 -8.99 -13.46 -6.57
N ASP A 315 -10.05 -12.66 -6.75
CA ASP A 315 -10.30 -11.85 -7.94
C ASP A 315 -11.26 -10.71 -7.58
N TRP A 316 -11.20 -9.60 -8.32
CA TRP A 316 -12.07 -8.42 -8.13
C TRP A 316 -13.57 -8.73 -8.25
N HIS A 317 -13.97 -9.81 -8.94
CA HIS A 317 -15.34 -10.29 -8.97
C HIS A 317 -15.87 -10.74 -7.60
N HIS A 318 -14.97 -11.02 -6.67
CA HIS A 318 -15.26 -11.46 -5.32
C HIS A 318 -15.02 -10.36 -4.27
N VAL A 319 -14.91 -9.09 -4.70
CA VAL A 319 -14.65 -7.94 -3.81
C VAL A 319 -15.68 -7.78 -2.69
N TRP A 320 -16.89 -8.33 -2.86
CA TRP A 320 -17.92 -8.38 -1.83
C TRP A 320 -17.51 -9.16 -0.56
N LEU A 321 -16.46 -9.98 -0.64
CA LEU A 321 -15.88 -10.68 0.51
C LEU A 321 -14.98 -9.77 1.36
N SER A 322 -14.55 -8.68 0.80
CA SER A 322 -13.84 -7.63 1.51
C SER A 322 -14.81 -6.75 2.26
#